data_e9027f89910cc9cf718ced8f1c5cf2fc
#
_entry.id   e9027f89910cc9cf718ced8f1c5cf2fc
#
_cell.length_a   1.000
_cell.length_b   1.000
_cell.length_c   1.000
_cell.angle_alpha   90.00
_cell.angle_beta   90.00
_cell.angle_gamma   90.00
#
_symmetry.space_group_name_H-M   'P 1'
#
loop_
_entity.id
_entity.type
_entity.pdbx_description
1 polymer ?
#
loop_
_entity_poly.entity_id
_entity_poly.type
_entity_poly.pdbx_seq_one_letter_code
_entity_poly.pdbx_strand_id
1 'polypeptide(L)'
;ESNPQVKILKRTILDLNQNIESSLKGYTHQLEQTLQQNREAQSMAEASFQTLPSKEKMLRSIERQQELKENLYLLLLQRREEAAINMATTAPNAKVIDYGITNPAPVSPKRRIVYLGALMLGFLVPVGFLYFKFALNTRIYTGEDIEALNRDAAVLGQIPIMAEKENGKKAIEMNYQAAEAFRTLAHHLRFALTAKDSEGGIVAAVTSSVKGEGKTTVSFNLSETYFQLEKNVLLVGADLRNPQLHTYVDRPKVTPGLSNYLSDNSLQWQDLILNLDKTDAHRFDVLLSGPIPPMPSVLLSSSRFKAFLEEARQIYDYVIIDTAPTVLVADTLTFVDLVDLTLYVVRSGVTKRDLVTYSKKLVDDGKIPHLGYVVNDIDYKGFYGYGYNYGYGYGYHAEMGRKKWFEFWK
;
A
#
# COMPACT_ATOMS: atom_id res chain seq x y z
N GLU A 1 32.74 -16.75 29.11
CA GLU A 1 32.04 -15.58 28.50
C GLU A 1 32.03 -15.58 26.95
N SER A 2 32.49 -16.66 26.34
CA SER A 2 32.56 -16.75 24.85
C SER A 2 31.57 -17.75 24.23
N ASN A 3 30.55 -18.14 24.96
CA ASN A 3 29.54 -19.03 24.39
C ASN A 3 28.52 -18.20 23.55
N PRO A 4 28.40 -18.44 22.23
CA PRO A 4 27.50 -17.69 21.38
C PRO A 4 26.03 -17.79 21.81
N GLN A 5 25.64 -18.90 22.42
CA GLN A 5 24.29 -19.08 22.97
C GLN A 5 24.00 -18.11 24.13
N VAL A 6 24.99 -17.82 24.98
CA VAL A 6 24.83 -16.85 26.08
C VAL A 6 24.67 -15.42 25.57
N LYS A 7 25.30 -15.09 24.44
CA LYS A 7 25.17 -13.77 23.81
C LYS A 7 23.78 -13.60 23.18
N ILE A 8 23.25 -14.64 22.57
CA ILE A 8 21.89 -14.65 22.01
C ILE A 8 20.86 -14.53 23.14
N LEU A 9 21.04 -15.31 24.21
CA LEU A 9 20.12 -15.28 25.35
C LEU A 9 20.13 -13.91 26.05
N LYS A 10 21.31 -13.28 26.21
CA LYS A 10 21.40 -11.91 26.73
C LYS A 10 20.67 -10.88 25.85
N ARG A 11 20.76 -11.04 24.53
CA ARG A 11 20.08 -10.15 23.60
C ARG A 11 18.57 -10.35 23.62
N THR A 12 18.11 -11.59 23.67
CA THR A 12 16.68 -11.90 23.81
C THR A 12 16.11 -11.37 25.13
N ILE A 13 16.89 -11.43 26.21
CA ILE A 13 16.48 -10.85 27.52
C ILE A 13 16.41 -9.32 27.43
N LEU A 14 17.35 -8.67 26.73
CA LEU A 14 17.31 -7.23 26.51
C LEU A 14 16.11 -6.80 25.68
N ASP A 15 15.83 -7.50 24.60
CA ASP A 15 14.68 -7.22 23.74
C ASP A 15 13.36 -7.50 24.49
N LEU A 16 13.32 -8.55 25.31
CA LEU A 16 12.15 -8.85 26.14
C LEU A 16 11.93 -7.76 27.20
N ASN A 17 13.00 -7.31 27.85
CA ASN A 17 12.92 -6.21 28.80
C ASN A 17 12.47 -4.89 28.14
N GLN A 18 12.97 -4.57 26.95
CA GLN A 18 12.51 -3.41 26.19
C GLN A 18 11.03 -3.51 25.80
N ASN A 19 10.59 -4.69 25.39
CA ASN A 19 9.18 -4.93 25.06
C ASN A 19 8.28 -4.83 26.30
N ILE A 20 8.73 -5.35 27.44
CA ILE A 20 8.01 -5.24 28.71
C ILE A 20 7.95 -3.76 29.14
N GLU A 21 9.07 -3.06 29.06
CA GLU A 21 9.12 -1.63 29.43
C GLU A 21 8.24 -0.75 28.53
N SER A 22 8.25 -1.01 27.23
CA SER A 22 7.37 -0.30 26.28
C SER A 22 5.89 -0.64 26.52
N SER A 23 5.57 -1.90 26.81
CA SER A 23 4.21 -2.32 27.13
C SER A 23 3.74 -1.71 28.46
N LEU A 24 4.60 -1.71 29.49
CA LEU A 24 4.31 -1.05 30.77
C LEU A 24 4.07 0.44 30.59
N LYS A 25 4.90 1.13 29.80
CA LYS A 25 4.68 2.56 29.48
C LYS A 25 3.38 2.78 28.71
N GLY A 26 3.02 1.89 27.81
CA GLY A 26 1.75 1.90 27.11
C GLY A 26 0.55 1.76 28.08
N TYR A 27 0.61 0.78 28.99
CA TYR A 27 -0.44 0.57 29.99
C TYR A 27 -0.54 1.72 30.98
N THR A 28 0.58 2.27 31.46
CA THR A 28 0.55 3.43 32.37
C THR A 28 -0.06 4.64 31.68
N HIS A 29 0.30 4.90 30.43
CA HIS A 29 -0.27 6.01 29.66
C HIS A 29 -1.77 5.83 29.41
N GLN A 30 -2.20 4.60 29.08
CA GLN A 30 -3.63 4.29 28.92
C GLN A 30 -4.39 4.44 30.24
N LEU A 31 -3.79 4.04 31.35
CA LEU A 31 -4.39 4.18 32.68
C LEU A 31 -4.51 5.66 33.07
N GLU A 32 -3.47 6.44 32.81
CA GLU A 32 -3.49 7.91 33.02
C GLU A 32 -4.59 8.60 32.20
N GLN A 33 -4.73 8.23 30.93
CA GLN A 33 -5.80 8.74 30.07
C GLN A 33 -7.18 8.38 30.62
N THR A 34 -7.36 7.13 31.07
CA THR A 34 -8.64 6.68 31.65
C THR A 34 -8.92 7.40 32.97
N LEU A 35 -7.90 7.61 33.80
CA LEU A 35 -8.03 8.39 35.04
C LEU A 35 -8.37 9.85 34.73
N GLN A 36 -7.78 10.42 33.72
CA GLN A 36 -8.08 11.80 33.31
C GLN A 36 -9.51 11.93 32.79
N GLN A 37 -9.94 11.00 31.94
CA GLN A 37 -11.33 10.95 31.45
C GLN A 37 -12.34 10.78 32.60
N ASN A 38 -12.04 9.93 33.56
CA ASN A 38 -12.91 9.76 34.73
C ASN A 38 -12.96 11.02 35.61
N ARG A 39 -11.82 11.70 35.79
CA ARG A 39 -11.79 12.99 36.53
C ARG A 39 -12.57 14.08 35.79
N GLU A 40 -12.45 14.15 34.48
CA GLU A 40 -13.24 15.09 33.67
C GLU A 40 -14.73 14.77 33.74
N ALA A 41 -15.11 13.50 33.64
CA ALA A 41 -16.49 13.07 33.79
C ALA A 41 -17.04 13.37 35.21
N GLN A 42 -16.23 13.13 36.24
CA GLN A 42 -16.59 13.47 37.62
C GLN A 42 -16.75 14.99 37.83
N SER A 43 -15.81 15.78 37.26
CA SER A 43 -15.89 17.23 37.34
C SER A 43 -17.12 17.80 36.61
N MET A 44 -17.47 17.20 35.47
CA MET A 44 -18.69 17.55 34.73
C MET A 44 -19.97 17.18 35.53
N ALA A 45 -19.94 16.00 36.17
CA ALA A 45 -21.05 15.61 37.03
C ALA A 45 -21.20 16.55 38.25
N GLU A 46 -20.10 16.86 38.94
CA GLU A 46 -20.10 17.82 40.07
C GLU A 46 -20.54 19.21 39.66
N ALA A 47 -20.06 19.72 38.51
CA ALA A 47 -20.51 20.98 37.94
C ALA A 47 -22.01 20.97 37.63
N SER A 48 -22.53 19.84 37.17
CA SER A 48 -23.96 19.65 36.92
C SER A 48 -24.78 19.67 38.23
N PHE A 49 -24.25 19.05 39.29
CA PHE A 49 -24.89 19.06 40.61
C PHE A 49 -24.88 20.48 41.25
N GLN A 50 -23.80 21.24 41.06
CA GLN A 50 -23.74 22.64 41.58
C GLN A 50 -24.74 23.56 40.88
N THR A 51 -25.13 23.24 39.65
CA THR A 51 -26.12 24.05 38.92
C THR A 51 -27.58 23.70 39.25
N LEU A 52 -27.84 22.56 39.93
CA LEU A 52 -29.18 22.13 40.30
C LEU A 52 -29.96 23.18 41.13
N PRO A 53 -29.37 23.77 42.17
CA PRO A 53 -30.09 24.81 42.96
C PRO A 53 -30.42 26.08 42.15
N SER A 54 -29.57 26.41 41.19
CA SER A 54 -29.82 27.55 40.30
C SER A 54 -30.95 27.26 39.30
N LYS A 55 -30.98 26.02 38.77
CA LYS A 55 -32.06 25.53 37.89
C LYS A 55 -33.40 25.45 38.63
N GLU A 56 -33.37 24.98 39.88
CA GLU A 56 -34.57 24.94 40.71
C GLU A 56 -35.11 26.35 41.02
N LYS A 57 -34.21 27.32 41.35
CA LYS A 57 -34.58 28.73 41.46
C LYS A 57 -35.18 29.26 40.15
N MET A 58 -34.59 28.90 39.04
CA MET A 58 -35.06 29.30 37.71
C MET A 58 -36.43 28.70 37.41
N LEU A 59 -36.65 27.42 37.71
CA LEU A 59 -37.95 26.75 37.58
C LEU A 59 -39.02 27.48 38.43
N ARG A 60 -38.74 27.70 39.69
CA ARG A 60 -39.69 28.45 40.58
C ARG A 60 -39.97 29.86 40.08
N SER A 61 -38.95 30.52 39.47
CA SER A 61 -39.17 31.83 38.86
C SER A 61 -40.05 31.74 37.60
N ILE A 62 -39.90 30.69 36.81
CA ILE A 62 -40.70 30.43 35.63
C ILE A 62 -42.13 30.06 36.03
N GLU A 63 -42.32 29.22 37.04
CA GLU A 63 -43.61 28.85 37.57
C GLU A 63 -44.37 30.12 38.08
N ARG A 64 -43.71 30.99 38.83
CA ARG A 64 -44.30 32.29 39.25
C ARG A 64 -44.66 33.16 38.06
N GLN A 65 -43.77 33.18 37.03
CA GLN A 65 -44.05 33.94 35.80
C GLN A 65 -45.23 33.35 35.05
N GLN A 66 -45.33 32.02 35.03
CA GLN A 66 -46.44 31.31 34.39
C GLN A 66 -47.74 31.64 35.12
N GLU A 67 -47.76 31.54 36.46
CA GLU A 67 -48.94 31.84 37.25
C GLU A 67 -49.37 33.31 37.10
N LEU A 68 -48.39 34.24 37.08
CA LEU A 68 -48.68 35.66 36.82
C LEU A 68 -49.23 35.86 35.41
N LYS A 69 -48.67 35.16 34.41
CA LYS A 69 -49.18 35.22 33.03
C LYS A 69 -50.57 34.60 32.89
N GLU A 70 -50.81 33.51 33.59
CA GLU A 70 -52.13 32.89 33.63
C GLU A 70 -53.18 33.79 34.23
N ASN A 71 -52.86 34.37 35.38
CA ASN A 71 -53.77 35.38 36.05
C ASN A 71 -53.95 36.60 35.16
N LEU A 72 -52.89 37.08 34.52
CA LEU A 72 -52.98 38.21 33.59
C LEU A 72 -53.76 37.79 32.31
N TYR A 73 -53.58 36.57 31.82
CA TYR A 73 -54.37 36.05 30.69
C TYR A 73 -55.86 35.99 31.02
N LEU A 74 -56.18 35.44 32.18
CA LEU A 74 -57.60 35.39 32.63
C LEU A 74 -58.22 36.81 32.79
N LEU A 75 -57.43 37.75 33.38
CA LEU A 75 -57.83 39.10 33.45
C LEU A 75 -58.03 39.76 32.08
N LEU A 76 -57.10 39.52 31.17
CA LEU A 76 -57.20 40.05 29.80
C LEU A 76 -58.31 39.39 29.01
N LEU A 77 -58.58 38.13 29.28
CA LEU A 77 -59.72 37.38 28.67
C LEU A 77 -61.04 38.04 29.17
N GLN A 78 -61.16 38.25 30.48
CA GLN A 78 -62.31 38.89 31.01
C GLN A 78 -62.52 40.35 30.46
N ARG A 79 -61.42 41.09 30.35
CA ARG A 79 -61.46 42.42 29.74
C ARG A 79 -61.79 42.40 28.27
N ARG A 80 -61.32 41.37 27.58
CA ARG A 80 -61.66 41.11 26.15
C ARG A 80 -63.16 40.86 26.00
N GLU A 81 -63.72 39.99 26.85
CA GLU A 81 -65.14 39.67 26.81
C GLU A 81 -66.00 40.89 27.15
N GLU A 82 -65.59 41.64 28.16
CA GLU A 82 -66.24 42.96 28.52
C GLU A 82 -66.19 43.94 27.34
N ALA A 83 -65.01 43.99 26.63
CA ALA A 83 -64.85 44.85 25.46
C ALA A 83 -65.66 44.33 24.26
N ALA A 84 -65.70 42.98 24.06
CA ALA A 84 -66.50 42.41 23.03
C ALA A 84 -68.02 42.65 23.20
N ILE A 85 -68.49 42.56 24.45
CA ILE A 85 -69.90 42.96 24.81
C ILE A 85 -70.13 44.44 24.52
N ASN A 86 -69.18 45.29 24.91
CA ASN A 86 -69.26 46.73 24.65
C ASN A 86 -69.22 47.03 23.12
N MET A 87 -68.44 46.30 22.37
CA MET A 87 -68.37 46.41 20.88
C MET A 87 -69.62 45.87 20.17
N ALA A 88 -70.24 44.82 20.71
CA ALA A 88 -71.47 44.28 20.19
C ALA A 88 -72.67 45.22 20.37
N THR A 89 -72.59 46.05 21.40
CA THR A 89 -73.64 47.07 21.66
C THR A 89 -73.40 48.43 20.96
N THR A 90 -72.17 48.63 20.43
CA THR A 90 -71.85 49.81 19.59
C THR A 90 -71.89 49.39 18.11
N ALA A 91 -72.72 50.11 17.35
CA ALA A 91 -72.76 49.85 15.89
C ALA A 91 -71.34 50.09 15.32
N PRO A 92 -70.85 49.21 14.48
CA PRO A 92 -69.48 49.31 13.94
C PRO A 92 -69.36 50.58 13.09
N ASN A 93 -68.47 51.49 13.57
CA ASN A 93 -68.14 52.73 12.86
C ASN A 93 -67.33 52.56 11.58
N ALA A 94 -66.95 51.34 11.28
CA ALA A 94 -66.21 51.07 10.10
C ALA A 94 -66.72 49.75 9.42
N LYS A 95 -66.97 49.82 8.15
CA LYS A 95 -67.29 48.66 7.31
C LYS A 95 -66.00 48.25 6.59
N VAL A 96 -65.63 46.97 6.73
CA VAL A 96 -64.51 46.40 5.95
C VAL A 96 -64.96 46.39 4.49
N ILE A 97 -64.27 47.16 3.66
CA ILE A 97 -64.57 47.30 2.23
C ILE A 97 -63.88 46.16 1.43
N ASP A 98 -62.69 45.75 1.93
CA ASP A 98 -61.91 44.70 1.29
C ASP A 98 -61.16 43.89 2.32
N TYR A 99 -61.04 42.60 2.09
CA TYR A 99 -60.21 41.71 2.91
C TYR A 99 -58.87 41.52 2.23
N GLY A 100 -57.79 41.58 3.04
CA GLY A 100 -56.45 41.29 2.52
C GLY A 100 -56.38 39.92 1.83
N ILE A 101 -56.16 39.91 0.56
CA ILE A 101 -55.94 38.71 -0.23
C ILE A 101 -54.49 38.24 -0.08
N THR A 102 -54.31 37.10 0.56
CA THR A 102 -52.99 36.48 0.61
C THR A 102 -52.72 35.78 -0.73
N ASN A 103 -51.58 36.09 -1.33
CA ASN A 103 -51.16 35.39 -2.53
C ASN A 103 -50.99 33.88 -2.23
N PRO A 104 -51.73 32.99 -2.90
CA PRO A 104 -51.63 31.53 -2.66
C PRO A 104 -50.28 30.96 -3.00
N ALA A 105 -49.47 31.68 -3.76
CA ALA A 105 -48.12 31.22 -4.08
C ALA A 105 -47.15 31.58 -2.93
N PRO A 106 -46.47 30.62 -2.36
CA PRO A 106 -45.49 30.88 -1.29
C PRO A 106 -44.33 31.75 -1.82
N VAL A 107 -44.09 32.87 -1.12
CA VAL A 107 -43.02 33.80 -1.47
C VAL A 107 -41.63 33.24 -1.10
N SER A 108 -41.60 32.36 -0.10
CA SER A 108 -40.38 31.67 0.38
C SER A 108 -40.78 30.30 0.95
N PRO A 109 -39.93 29.27 0.83
CA PRO A 109 -38.67 29.23 0.04
C PRO A 109 -38.95 29.12 -1.47
N LYS A 110 -38.12 29.74 -2.29
CA LYS A 110 -38.18 29.58 -3.76
C LYS A 110 -37.74 28.15 -4.13
N ARG A 111 -38.71 27.27 -4.41
CA ARG A 111 -38.47 25.82 -4.68
C ARG A 111 -37.36 25.56 -5.68
N ARG A 112 -37.26 26.38 -6.75
CA ARG A 112 -36.21 26.24 -7.79
C ARG A 112 -34.81 26.42 -7.18
N ILE A 113 -34.62 27.40 -6.28
CA ILE A 113 -33.35 27.66 -5.64
C ILE A 113 -32.97 26.52 -4.69
N VAL A 114 -33.96 26.00 -3.93
CA VAL A 114 -33.75 24.88 -3.03
C VAL A 114 -33.36 23.61 -3.80
N TYR A 115 -34.07 23.30 -4.88
CA TYR A 115 -33.72 22.14 -5.71
C TYR A 115 -32.36 22.28 -6.39
N LEU A 116 -32.02 23.46 -6.87
CA LEU A 116 -30.73 23.76 -7.50
C LEU A 116 -29.59 23.66 -6.48
N GLY A 117 -29.83 24.19 -5.27
CA GLY A 117 -28.85 24.07 -4.17
C GLY A 117 -28.65 22.62 -3.71
N ALA A 118 -29.75 21.86 -3.58
CA ALA A 118 -29.68 20.44 -3.26
C ALA A 118 -28.95 19.62 -4.33
N LEU A 119 -29.22 19.90 -5.61
CA LEU A 119 -28.54 19.25 -6.73
C LEU A 119 -27.04 19.59 -6.73
N MET A 120 -26.68 20.88 -6.54
CA MET A 120 -25.28 21.29 -6.46
C MET A 120 -24.55 20.60 -5.30
N LEU A 121 -25.14 20.62 -4.09
CA LEU A 121 -24.55 19.96 -2.92
C LEU A 121 -24.46 18.44 -3.13
N GLY A 122 -25.52 17.84 -3.70
CA GLY A 122 -25.54 16.41 -4.02
C GLY A 122 -24.46 15.98 -5.03
N PHE A 123 -24.02 16.89 -5.89
CA PHE A 123 -22.93 16.63 -6.83
C PHE A 123 -21.54 17.00 -6.25
N LEU A 124 -21.45 18.09 -5.53
CA LEU A 124 -20.20 18.63 -4.99
C LEU A 124 -19.60 17.73 -3.90
N VAL A 125 -20.46 17.14 -3.05
CA VAL A 125 -19.99 16.24 -1.97
C VAL A 125 -19.34 14.97 -2.50
N PRO A 126 -19.94 14.18 -3.43
CA PRO A 126 -19.29 13.00 -4.01
C PRO A 126 -18.02 13.36 -4.81
N VAL A 127 -18.07 14.42 -5.60
CA VAL A 127 -16.91 14.89 -6.38
C VAL A 127 -15.78 15.33 -5.45
N GLY A 128 -16.09 16.09 -4.41
CA GLY A 128 -15.13 16.49 -3.38
C GLY A 128 -14.51 15.26 -2.68
N PHE A 129 -15.34 14.30 -2.29
CA PHE A 129 -14.87 13.06 -1.66
C PHE A 129 -13.93 12.26 -2.59
N LEU A 130 -14.30 12.10 -3.85
CA LEU A 130 -13.46 11.43 -4.84
C LEU A 130 -12.14 12.19 -5.06
N TYR A 131 -12.22 13.51 -5.20
CA TYR A 131 -11.04 14.36 -5.34
C TYR A 131 -10.07 14.20 -4.15
N PHE A 132 -10.58 14.27 -2.92
CA PHE A 132 -9.77 14.05 -1.73
C PHE A 132 -9.18 12.63 -1.68
N LYS A 133 -9.97 11.62 -2.03
CA LYS A 133 -9.50 10.23 -2.11
C LYS A 133 -8.33 10.07 -3.11
N PHE A 134 -8.42 10.69 -4.29
CA PHE A 134 -7.35 10.65 -5.28
C PHE A 134 -6.15 11.52 -4.88
N ALA A 135 -6.39 12.72 -4.36
CA ALA A 135 -5.32 13.64 -3.93
C ALA A 135 -4.50 13.10 -2.76
N LEU A 136 -5.13 12.33 -1.85
CA LEU A 136 -4.46 11.68 -0.73
C LEU A 136 -3.82 10.34 -1.08
N ASN A 137 -4.00 9.87 -2.32
CA ASN A 137 -3.41 8.61 -2.76
C ASN A 137 -1.92 8.80 -3.08
N THR A 138 -1.09 8.29 -2.20
CA THR A 138 0.38 8.37 -2.29
C THR A 138 1.02 7.09 -2.84
N ARG A 139 0.24 6.19 -3.46
CA ARG A 139 0.74 4.91 -3.94
C ARG A 139 1.08 4.96 -5.43
N ILE A 140 1.97 4.07 -5.84
CA ILE A 140 2.31 3.80 -7.24
C ILE A 140 1.37 2.74 -7.78
N TYR A 141 0.87 2.93 -8.99
CA TYR A 141 0.02 1.95 -9.69
C TYR A 141 0.61 1.50 -11.03
N THR A 142 1.24 2.41 -11.76
CA THR A 142 1.77 2.15 -13.10
C THR A 142 3.21 2.65 -13.25
N GLY A 143 3.84 2.31 -14.37
CA GLY A 143 5.15 2.85 -14.73
C GLY A 143 5.15 4.37 -14.89
N GLU A 144 4.06 4.94 -15.40
CA GLU A 144 3.90 6.39 -15.57
C GLU A 144 4.00 7.15 -14.23
N ASP A 145 3.51 6.56 -13.14
CA ASP A 145 3.67 7.15 -11.80
C ASP A 145 5.14 7.24 -11.38
N ILE A 146 5.98 6.27 -11.81
CA ILE A 146 7.42 6.27 -11.55
C ILE A 146 8.11 7.32 -12.41
N GLU A 147 7.81 7.35 -13.71
CA GLU A 147 8.35 8.34 -14.67
C GLU A 147 7.99 9.77 -14.28
N ALA A 148 6.80 9.99 -13.73
CA ALA A 148 6.39 11.30 -13.22
C ALA A 148 7.23 11.77 -12.01
N LEU A 149 7.73 10.84 -11.18
CA LEU A 149 8.60 11.13 -10.04
C LEU A 149 10.08 11.20 -10.41
N ASN A 150 10.47 10.43 -11.42
CA ASN A 150 11.83 10.34 -11.91
C ASN A 150 11.83 10.20 -13.43
N ARG A 151 12.03 11.29 -14.16
CA ARG A 151 12.01 11.32 -15.63
C ARG A 151 13.11 10.51 -16.29
N ASP A 152 14.19 10.26 -15.56
CA ASP A 152 15.33 9.47 -16.02
C ASP A 152 15.17 7.98 -15.64
N ALA A 153 14.05 7.60 -15.02
CA ALA A 153 13.81 6.23 -14.61
C ALA A 153 13.48 5.34 -15.80
N ALA A 154 14.30 4.32 -16.01
CA ALA A 154 13.98 3.26 -16.96
C ALA A 154 12.95 2.30 -16.35
N VAL A 155 11.68 2.34 -16.79
CA VAL A 155 10.68 1.31 -16.45
C VAL A 155 10.84 0.17 -17.45
N LEU A 156 11.45 -0.94 -17.01
CA LEU A 156 11.82 -2.06 -17.87
C LEU A 156 10.67 -3.05 -18.09
N GLY A 157 9.71 -3.12 -17.15
CA GLY A 157 8.59 -4.05 -17.27
C GLY A 157 7.43 -3.73 -16.33
N GLN A 158 6.26 -4.22 -16.75
CA GLN A 158 5.03 -4.15 -16.00
C GLN A 158 4.40 -5.54 -15.98
N ILE A 159 4.30 -6.14 -14.78
CA ILE A 159 3.88 -7.53 -14.59
C ILE A 159 2.46 -7.54 -14.04
N PRO A 160 1.51 -8.23 -14.69
CA PRO A 160 0.14 -8.36 -14.23
C PRO A 160 0.06 -9.22 -12.97
N ILE A 161 -1.05 -9.09 -12.23
CA ILE A 161 -1.38 -9.98 -11.12
C ILE A 161 -1.40 -11.43 -11.62
N MET A 162 -0.64 -12.26 -10.95
CA MET A 162 -0.58 -13.69 -11.19
C MET A 162 -1.44 -14.43 -10.16
N ALA A 163 -2.22 -15.44 -10.62
CA ALA A 163 -3.05 -16.24 -9.71
C ALA A 163 -2.17 -17.18 -8.86
N GLU A 164 -2.40 -17.21 -7.56
CA GLU A 164 -1.82 -18.25 -6.70
C GLU A 164 -2.49 -19.60 -6.98
N LYS A 165 -1.69 -20.67 -7.07
CA LYS A 165 -2.24 -22.05 -7.15
C LYS A 165 -2.96 -22.39 -5.84
N GLU A 166 -4.16 -23.00 -5.96
CA GLU A 166 -5.02 -23.41 -4.83
C GLU A 166 -4.35 -24.36 -3.80
N ASN A 167 -3.17 -24.91 -4.09
CA ASN A 167 -2.51 -25.92 -3.25
C ASN A 167 -1.40 -25.37 -2.34
N GLY A 168 -1.36 -24.06 -2.06
CA GLY A 168 -0.39 -23.49 -1.11
C GLY A 168 1.09 -23.58 -1.56
N LYS A 169 1.37 -24.16 -2.71
CA LYS A 169 2.69 -24.08 -3.35
C LYS A 169 2.75 -22.76 -4.10
N LYS A 170 3.75 -21.95 -3.80
CA LYS A 170 4.03 -20.67 -4.50
C LYS A 170 4.50 -20.84 -5.94
N ALA A 171 4.29 -22.01 -6.56
CA ALA A 171 4.39 -22.16 -8.00
C ALA A 171 3.24 -21.36 -8.61
N ILE A 172 3.51 -20.11 -8.95
CA ILE A 172 2.59 -19.20 -9.59
C ILE A 172 2.32 -19.74 -10.98
N GLU A 173 1.08 -20.06 -11.28
CA GLU A 173 0.70 -20.41 -12.63
C GLU A 173 0.83 -19.18 -13.50
N MET A 174 1.91 -19.14 -14.30
CA MET A 174 2.16 -18.04 -15.21
C MET A 174 1.09 -18.06 -16.30
N ASN A 175 0.11 -17.15 -16.20
CA ASN A 175 -0.85 -16.99 -17.28
C ASN A 175 -0.14 -16.41 -18.52
N TYR A 176 -0.75 -16.55 -19.69
CA TYR A 176 -0.17 -16.08 -20.96
C TYR A 176 0.30 -14.62 -20.91
N GLN A 177 -0.47 -13.75 -20.24
CA GLN A 177 -0.16 -12.32 -20.10
C GLN A 177 1.09 -12.07 -19.24
N ALA A 178 1.25 -12.82 -18.15
CA ALA A 178 2.44 -12.73 -17.31
C ALA A 178 3.67 -13.27 -18.02
N ALA A 179 3.55 -14.39 -18.74
CA ALA A 179 4.64 -14.94 -19.55
C ALA A 179 5.15 -13.93 -20.58
N GLU A 180 4.23 -13.24 -21.27
CA GLU A 180 4.58 -12.22 -22.25
C GLU A 180 5.21 -10.98 -21.60
N ALA A 181 4.72 -10.57 -20.42
CA ALA A 181 5.32 -9.50 -19.66
C ALA A 181 6.77 -9.82 -19.23
N PHE A 182 7.05 -11.05 -18.80
CA PHE A 182 8.42 -11.48 -18.48
C PHE A 182 9.32 -11.56 -19.70
N ARG A 183 8.81 -12.02 -20.87
CA ARG A 183 9.58 -11.99 -22.13
C ARG A 183 9.94 -10.55 -22.51
N THR A 184 8.97 -9.65 -22.42
CA THR A 184 9.20 -8.21 -22.66
C THR A 184 10.23 -7.64 -21.69
N LEU A 185 10.13 -7.95 -20.40
CA LEU A 185 11.12 -7.56 -19.39
C LEU A 185 12.53 -8.08 -19.75
N ALA A 186 12.65 -9.35 -20.12
CA ALA A 186 13.91 -9.95 -20.52
C ALA A 186 14.54 -9.24 -21.74
N HIS A 187 13.72 -8.87 -22.73
CA HIS A 187 14.16 -8.09 -23.89
C HIS A 187 14.62 -6.68 -23.50
N HIS A 188 13.85 -5.95 -22.67
CA HIS A 188 14.21 -4.60 -22.23
C HIS A 188 15.49 -4.62 -21.38
N LEU A 189 15.65 -5.63 -20.52
CA LEU A 189 16.87 -5.80 -19.73
C LEU A 189 18.09 -6.01 -20.63
N ARG A 190 17.99 -6.88 -21.63
CA ARG A 190 19.04 -7.09 -22.62
C ARG A 190 19.38 -5.79 -23.36
N PHE A 191 18.37 -5.04 -23.80
CA PHE A 191 18.56 -3.77 -24.50
C PHE A 191 19.25 -2.72 -23.62
N ALA A 192 18.84 -2.59 -22.36
CA ALA A 192 19.44 -1.66 -21.39
C ALA A 192 20.93 -1.95 -21.16
N LEU A 193 21.36 -3.20 -21.34
CA LEU A 193 22.73 -3.63 -21.13
C LEU A 193 23.59 -3.70 -22.42
N THR A 194 22.98 -3.56 -23.59
CA THR A 194 23.69 -3.64 -24.89
C THR A 194 24.76 -2.51 -25.05
N ALA A 195 24.65 -1.43 -24.28
CA ALA A 195 25.61 -0.33 -24.27
C ALA A 195 26.89 -0.63 -23.45
N LYS A 196 26.94 -1.77 -22.76
CA LYS A 196 28.06 -2.16 -21.91
C LYS A 196 28.79 -3.34 -22.55
N ASP A 197 30.04 -3.13 -22.99
CA ASP A 197 30.95 -4.20 -23.39
C ASP A 197 31.36 -5.02 -22.17
N SER A 198 30.44 -5.81 -21.59
CA SER A 198 30.78 -6.72 -20.50
C SER A 198 31.29 -8.03 -21.10
N GLU A 199 32.57 -8.33 -20.83
CA GLU A 199 33.12 -9.66 -21.08
C GLU A 199 32.47 -10.67 -20.12
N GLY A 200 31.75 -11.67 -20.66
CA GLY A 200 31.05 -12.71 -19.89
C GLY A 200 29.55 -12.50 -19.72
N GLY A 201 28.95 -13.31 -18.85
CA GLY A 201 27.51 -13.29 -18.58
C GLY A 201 27.06 -12.07 -17.79
N ILE A 202 25.78 -11.75 -17.90
CA ILE A 202 25.13 -10.58 -17.26
C ILE A 202 24.75 -10.94 -15.82
N VAL A 203 25.14 -10.08 -14.89
CA VAL A 203 24.75 -10.18 -13.48
C VAL A 203 23.73 -9.12 -13.16
N ALA A 204 22.51 -9.51 -12.78
CA ALA A 204 21.43 -8.59 -12.41
C ALA A 204 20.94 -8.85 -10.98
N ALA A 205 20.92 -7.82 -10.15
CA ALA A 205 20.35 -7.89 -8.81
C ALA A 205 18.87 -7.48 -8.85
N VAL A 206 18.00 -8.23 -8.17
CA VAL A 206 16.59 -7.91 -8.03
C VAL A 206 16.32 -7.53 -6.58
N THR A 207 15.92 -6.30 -6.37
CA THR A 207 15.64 -5.74 -5.05
C THR A 207 14.30 -5.00 -5.01
N SER A 208 13.96 -4.43 -3.86
CA SER A 208 12.75 -3.61 -3.69
C SER A 208 12.90 -2.65 -2.52
N SER A 209 11.90 -1.78 -2.31
CA SER A 209 11.87 -0.90 -1.15
C SER A 209 11.65 -1.67 0.15
N VAL A 210 10.59 -2.49 0.17
CA VAL A 210 10.12 -3.21 1.36
C VAL A 210 9.80 -4.67 1.05
N LYS A 211 9.56 -5.45 2.11
CA LYS A 211 9.16 -6.85 1.99
C LYS A 211 7.78 -6.98 1.34
N GLY A 212 7.60 -7.99 0.49
CA GLY A 212 6.31 -8.33 -0.10
C GLY A 212 6.00 -7.63 -1.42
N GLU A 213 6.97 -6.95 -2.04
CA GLU A 213 6.81 -6.31 -3.35
C GLU A 213 6.98 -7.30 -4.54
N GLY A 214 7.41 -8.52 -4.28
CA GLY A 214 7.49 -9.58 -5.29
C GLY A 214 8.89 -9.81 -5.88
N LYS A 215 9.97 -9.39 -5.20
CA LYS A 215 11.35 -9.60 -5.64
C LYS A 215 11.64 -11.05 -6.07
N THR A 216 11.43 -11.99 -5.16
CA THR A 216 11.70 -13.41 -5.39
C THR A 216 10.84 -13.97 -6.53
N THR A 217 9.57 -13.50 -6.63
CA THR A 217 8.69 -13.86 -7.75
C THR A 217 9.24 -13.37 -9.07
N VAL A 218 9.69 -12.13 -9.13
CA VAL A 218 10.28 -11.53 -10.32
C VAL A 218 11.60 -12.24 -10.66
N SER A 219 12.47 -12.48 -9.69
CA SER A 219 13.76 -13.17 -9.89
C SER A 219 13.56 -14.57 -10.45
N PHE A 220 12.64 -15.34 -9.87
CA PHE A 220 12.39 -16.71 -10.29
C PHE A 220 11.83 -16.78 -11.72
N ASN A 221 10.73 -16.05 -11.99
CA ASN A 221 10.08 -16.09 -13.30
C ASN A 221 10.94 -15.47 -14.41
N LEU A 222 11.74 -14.44 -14.10
CA LEU A 222 12.71 -13.90 -15.05
C LEU A 222 13.79 -14.91 -15.40
N SER A 223 14.30 -15.65 -14.40
CA SER A 223 15.30 -16.73 -14.61
C SER A 223 14.72 -17.86 -15.46
N GLU A 224 13.49 -18.29 -15.16
CA GLU A 224 12.78 -19.29 -15.96
C GLU A 224 12.55 -18.80 -17.39
N THR A 225 12.22 -17.54 -17.58
CA THR A 225 12.04 -16.93 -18.91
C THR A 225 13.34 -16.95 -19.70
N TYR A 226 14.47 -16.61 -19.09
CA TYR A 226 15.77 -16.71 -19.78
C TYR A 226 16.14 -18.14 -20.13
N PHE A 227 15.84 -19.11 -19.28
CA PHE A 227 16.02 -20.52 -19.60
C PHE A 227 15.16 -20.95 -20.81
N GLN A 228 13.89 -20.52 -20.86
CA GLN A 228 13.01 -20.74 -22.02
C GLN A 228 13.51 -20.04 -23.29
N LEU A 229 14.34 -19.01 -23.17
CA LEU A 229 15.05 -18.34 -24.28
C LEU A 229 16.42 -18.97 -24.59
N GLU A 230 16.60 -20.23 -24.18
CA GLU A 230 17.81 -21.04 -24.45
C GLU A 230 19.10 -20.43 -23.88
N LYS A 231 19.02 -19.87 -22.66
CA LYS A 231 20.17 -19.31 -21.92
C LYS A 231 20.55 -20.17 -20.73
N ASN A 232 21.85 -20.19 -20.41
CA ASN A 232 22.34 -20.74 -19.16
C ASN A 232 22.07 -19.72 -18.05
N VAL A 233 21.29 -20.11 -17.04
CA VAL A 233 20.84 -19.19 -15.99
C VAL A 233 21.20 -19.73 -14.63
N LEU A 234 21.77 -18.87 -13.79
CA LEU A 234 21.94 -19.10 -12.37
C LEU A 234 21.07 -18.12 -11.58
N LEU A 235 20.14 -18.64 -10.78
CA LEU A 235 19.37 -17.88 -9.83
C LEU A 235 19.99 -18.01 -8.44
N VAL A 236 20.38 -16.88 -7.83
CA VAL A 236 21.07 -16.83 -6.54
C VAL A 236 20.20 -16.20 -5.47
N GLY A 237 19.96 -16.91 -4.38
CA GLY A 237 19.30 -16.37 -3.20
C GLY A 237 20.27 -15.60 -2.31
N ALA A 238 20.34 -14.29 -2.44
CA ALA A 238 21.15 -13.40 -1.61
C ALA A 238 20.36 -12.65 -0.51
N ASP A 239 19.06 -12.89 -0.38
CA ASP A 239 18.31 -12.48 0.81
C ASP A 239 18.62 -13.46 1.97
N LEU A 240 19.77 -13.24 2.63
CA LEU A 240 20.24 -14.08 3.73
C LEU A 240 19.48 -13.82 5.05
N ARG A 241 18.64 -12.77 5.12
CA ARG A 241 17.87 -12.44 6.32
C ARG A 241 16.50 -13.09 6.33
N ASN A 242 15.83 -13.09 5.19
CA ASN A 242 14.49 -13.65 5.06
C ASN A 242 14.36 -14.44 3.75
N PRO A 243 15.13 -15.51 3.60
CA PRO A 243 15.13 -16.30 2.38
C PRO A 243 13.74 -16.85 2.05
N GLN A 244 13.29 -16.67 0.82
CA GLN A 244 12.01 -17.17 0.32
C GLN A 244 12.16 -18.08 -0.91
N LEU A 245 13.32 -18.05 -1.58
CA LEU A 245 13.55 -18.77 -2.82
C LEU A 245 13.34 -20.28 -2.68
N HIS A 246 13.65 -20.85 -1.51
CA HIS A 246 13.45 -22.28 -1.21
C HIS A 246 11.98 -22.73 -1.40
N THR A 247 11.00 -21.82 -1.25
CA THR A 247 9.58 -22.15 -1.45
C THR A 247 9.18 -22.33 -2.90
N TYR A 248 9.96 -21.78 -3.85
CA TYR A 248 9.73 -21.90 -5.28
C TYR A 248 10.27 -23.22 -5.83
N VAL A 249 11.27 -23.77 -5.17
CA VAL A 249 11.95 -25.02 -5.60
C VAL A 249 11.59 -26.21 -4.70
N ASP A 250 10.59 -26.07 -3.84
CA ASP A 250 10.09 -27.13 -2.93
C ASP A 250 11.21 -27.76 -2.08
N ARG A 251 12.05 -26.91 -1.48
CA ARG A 251 13.15 -27.33 -0.61
C ARG A 251 13.00 -26.77 0.79
N PRO A 252 13.50 -27.48 1.82
CA PRO A 252 13.53 -26.95 3.18
C PRO A 252 14.34 -25.65 3.28
N LYS A 253 13.94 -24.74 4.15
CA LYS A 253 14.64 -23.47 4.40
C LYS A 253 16.10 -23.64 4.85
N VAL A 254 16.42 -24.76 5.48
CA VAL A 254 17.74 -25.09 5.99
C VAL A 254 18.65 -25.79 4.96
N THR A 255 18.17 -25.96 3.72
CA THR A 255 19.00 -26.52 2.63
C THR A 255 20.27 -25.70 2.48
N PRO A 256 21.47 -26.33 2.44
CA PRO A 256 22.72 -25.60 2.25
C PRO A 256 22.71 -24.74 0.99
N GLY A 257 23.39 -23.60 1.05
CA GLY A 257 23.40 -22.63 -0.04
C GLY A 257 24.49 -21.56 0.13
N LEU A 258 24.22 -20.36 -0.39
CA LEU A 258 25.18 -19.27 -0.45
C LEU A 258 25.80 -18.91 0.92
N SER A 259 25.01 -18.90 1.99
CA SER A 259 25.53 -18.58 3.34
C SER A 259 26.54 -19.61 3.83
N ASN A 260 26.35 -20.90 3.50
CA ASN A 260 27.30 -21.97 3.84
C ASN A 260 28.60 -21.78 3.04
N TYR A 261 28.51 -21.59 1.73
CA TYR A 261 29.66 -21.31 0.90
C TYR A 261 30.47 -20.12 1.40
N LEU A 262 29.82 -19.00 1.72
CA LEU A 262 30.49 -17.78 2.17
C LEU A 262 31.09 -17.91 3.57
N SER A 263 30.59 -18.82 4.41
CA SER A 263 31.07 -19.03 5.77
C SER A 263 32.14 -20.09 5.93
N ASP A 264 32.20 -21.05 4.97
CA ASP A 264 33.14 -22.19 5.02
C ASP A 264 34.00 -22.24 3.77
N ASN A 265 35.29 -22.00 3.92
CA ASN A 265 36.24 -21.98 2.83
C ASN A 265 36.50 -23.34 2.17
N SER A 266 36.09 -24.44 2.80
CA SER A 266 36.26 -25.79 2.25
C SER A 266 35.18 -26.13 1.21
N LEU A 267 34.06 -25.40 1.20
CA LEU A 267 32.95 -25.65 0.29
C LEU A 267 33.15 -24.97 -1.07
N GLN A 268 32.75 -25.67 -2.13
CA GLN A 268 32.61 -25.09 -3.46
C GLN A 268 31.14 -24.76 -3.71
N TRP A 269 30.86 -23.61 -4.32
CA TRP A 269 29.49 -23.21 -4.60
C TRP A 269 28.79 -24.11 -5.61
N GLN A 270 29.55 -24.72 -6.51
CA GLN A 270 29.08 -25.68 -7.51
C GLN A 270 28.46 -26.94 -6.86
N ASP A 271 28.94 -27.36 -5.69
CA ASP A 271 28.41 -28.50 -4.95
C ASP A 271 27.05 -28.20 -4.26
N LEU A 272 26.70 -26.92 -4.17
CA LEU A 272 25.48 -26.45 -3.51
C LEU A 272 24.37 -26.06 -4.49
N ILE A 273 24.62 -26.21 -5.79
CA ILE A 273 23.67 -25.89 -6.84
C ILE A 273 22.55 -26.94 -6.91
N LEU A 274 21.33 -26.45 -7.09
CA LEU A 274 20.18 -27.26 -7.46
C LEU A 274 19.91 -27.08 -8.94
N ASN A 275 20.05 -28.13 -9.70
CA ASN A 275 19.60 -28.15 -11.10
C ASN A 275 18.07 -28.27 -11.12
N LEU A 276 17.35 -27.24 -11.54
CA LEU A 276 15.90 -27.27 -11.69
C LEU A 276 15.47 -27.86 -13.02
N ASP A 277 16.12 -27.44 -14.09
CA ASP A 277 15.88 -27.94 -15.43
C ASP A 277 17.16 -27.90 -16.25
N LYS A 278 17.32 -28.88 -17.12
CA LYS A 278 18.51 -29.05 -17.96
C LYS A 278 18.15 -29.69 -19.27
N THR A 279 18.63 -29.07 -20.34
CA THR A 279 18.62 -29.64 -21.67
C THR A 279 20.06 -30.03 -22.07
N ASP A 280 20.26 -30.63 -23.25
CA ASP A 280 21.60 -30.91 -23.77
C ASP A 280 22.40 -29.61 -24.02
N ALA A 281 21.73 -28.50 -24.26
CA ALA A 281 22.34 -27.24 -24.67
C ALA A 281 22.40 -26.17 -23.58
N HIS A 282 21.45 -26.15 -22.64
CA HIS A 282 21.34 -25.10 -21.62
C HIS A 282 20.76 -25.61 -20.30
N ARG A 283 20.92 -24.81 -19.21
CA ARG A 283 20.55 -25.21 -17.86
C ARG A 283 19.96 -24.04 -17.05
N PHE A 284 19.06 -24.40 -16.14
CA PHE A 284 18.54 -23.52 -15.11
C PHE A 284 18.96 -24.04 -13.74
N ASP A 285 19.89 -23.34 -13.13
CA ASP A 285 20.50 -23.68 -11.85
C ASP A 285 20.08 -22.68 -10.77
N VAL A 286 19.94 -23.17 -9.54
CA VAL A 286 19.58 -22.35 -8.38
C VAL A 286 20.56 -22.57 -7.24
N LEU A 287 21.14 -21.50 -6.74
CA LEU A 287 21.88 -21.47 -5.50
C LEU A 287 21.01 -20.83 -4.41
N LEU A 288 20.51 -21.64 -3.49
CA LEU A 288 19.69 -21.14 -2.38
C LEU A 288 20.47 -20.24 -1.43
N SER A 289 19.78 -19.44 -0.63
CA SER A 289 20.41 -18.58 0.39
C SER A 289 21.12 -19.37 1.49
N GLY A 290 20.65 -20.58 1.78
CA GLY A 290 21.12 -21.35 2.92
C GLY A 290 20.47 -20.92 4.26
N PRO A 291 20.93 -21.48 5.38
CA PRO A 291 20.56 -21.07 6.73
C PRO A 291 20.91 -19.59 6.97
N ILE A 292 20.13 -18.91 7.81
CA ILE A 292 20.34 -17.48 8.12
C ILE A 292 21.66 -17.33 8.92
N PRO A 293 22.66 -16.63 8.38
CA PRO A 293 23.92 -16.44 9.07
C PRO A 293 23.84 -15.26 10.08
N PRO A 294 24.76 -15.19 11.06
CA PRO A 294 24.74 -14.11 12.06
C PRO A 294 25.07 -12.73 11.48
N MET A 295 25.85 -12.65 10.40
CA MET A 295 26.33 -11.40 9.82
C MET A 295 26.18 -11.36 8.29
N PRO A 296 24.92 -11.25 7.75
CA PRO A 296 24.66 -11.30 6.32
C PRO A 296 25.45 -10.30 5.49
N SER A 297 25.49 -9.02 5.92
CA SER A 297 26.15 -7.94 5.18
C SER A 297 27.66 -8.18 5.04
N VAL A 298 28.31 -8.74 6.06
CA VAL A 298 29.75 -9.04 6.03
C VAL A 298 30.05 -10.15 5.01
N LEU A 299 29.19 -11.16 4.95
CA LEU A 299 29.36 -12.24 3.98
C LEU A 299 29.18 -11.74 2.56
N LEU A 300 28.16 -10.92 2.30
CA LEU A 300 27.88 -10.36 0.99
C LEU A 300 28.90 -9.30 0.53
N SER A 301 29.60 -8.65 1.45
CA SER A 301 30.70 -7.72 1.13
C SER A 301 32.08 -8.40 1.01
N SER A 302 32.14 -9.73 1.20
CA SER A 302 33.40 -10.45 1.21
C SER A 302 34.02 -10.58 -0.20
N SER A 303 35.36 -10.68 -0.26
CA SER A 303 36.07 -11.01 -1.52
C SER A 303 35.64 -12.34 -2.10
N ARG A 304 35.17 -13.25 -1.25
CA ARG A 304 34.66 -14.56 -1.68
C ARG A 304 33.34 -14.45 -2.46
N PHE A 305 32.44 -13.54 -2.06
CA PHE A 305 31.23 -13.27 -2.83
C PHE A 305 31.54 -12.63 -4.18
N LYS A 306 32.51 -11.70 -4.20
CA LYS A 306 33.01 -11.11 -5.44
C LYS A 306 33.58 -12.17 -6.39
N ALA A 307 34.47 -13.04 -5.90
CA ALA A 307 35.06 -14.15 -6.69
C ALA A 307 33.97 -15.11 -7.22
N PHE A 308 32.96 -15.41 -6.38
CA PHE A 308 31.81 -16.20 -6.81
C PHE A 308 31.07 -15.58 -8.00
N LEU A 309 30.80 -14.27 -7.97
CA LEU A 309 30.13 -13.58 -9.08
C LEU A 309 30.99 -13.57 -10.35
N GLU A 310 32.28 -13.37 -10.21
CA GLU A 310 33.23 -13.42 -11.33
C GLU A 310 33.30 -14.80 -11.97
N GLU A 311 33.36 -15.88 -11.18
CA GLU A 311 33.30 -17.25 -11.67
C GLU A 311 31.94 -17.59 -12.31
N ALA A 312 30.84 -17.21 -11.66
CA ALA A 312 29.51 -17.47 -12.17
C ALA A 312 29.26 -16.79 -13.53
N ARG A 313 29.77 -15.57 -13.72
CA ARG A 313 29.72 -14.80 -14.97
C ARG A 313 30.42 -15.54 -16.15
N GLN A 314 31.43 -16.34 -15.86
CA GLN A 314 32.12 -17.10 -16.92
C GLN A 314 31.36 -18.36 -17.36
N ILE A 315 30.42 -18.81 -16.53
CA ILE A 315 29.74 -20.10 -16.72
C ILE A 315 28.31 -19.91 -17.25
N TYR A 316 27.64 -18.82 -16.83
CA TYR A 316 26.22 -18.53 -17.12
C TYR A 316 26.07 -17.30 -17.99
N ASP A 317 25.09 -17.32 -18.89
CA ASP A 317 24.71 -16.14 -19.68
C ASP A 317 24.04 -15.10 -18.81
N TYR A 318 23.27 -15.55 -17.79
CA TYR A 318 22.59 -14.67 -16.82
C TYR A 318 22.75 -15.20 -15.41
N VAL A 319 23.14 -14.31 -14.50
CA VAL A 319 23.16 -14.53 -13.05
C VAL A 319 22.16 -13.57 -12.43
N ILE A 320 21.03 -14.08 -11.97
CA ILE A 320 19.96 -13.29 -11.34
C ILE A 320 20.08 -13.44 -9.83
N ILE A 321 20.21 -12.33 -9.12
CA ILE A 321 20.43 -12.32 -7.68
C ILE A 321 19.17 -11.80 -6.97
N ASP A 322 18.44 -12.67 -6.26
CA ASP A 322 17.32 -12.29 -5.39
C ASP A 322 17.85 -11.72 -4.08
N THR A 323 17.61 -10.43 -3.80
CA THR A 323 18.26 -9.70 -2.71
C THR A 323 17.29 -9.25 -1.63
N ALA A 324 17.81 -8.72 -0.51
CA ALA A 324 17.04 -8.11 0.55
C ALA A 324 16.50 -6.70 0.15
N PRO A 325 15.39 -6.21 0.76
CA PRO A 325 14.87 -4.87 0.49
C PRO A 325 15.80 -3.75 0.97
N THR A 326 16.01 -2.72 0.15
CA THR A 326 17.01 -1.65 0.39
C THR A 326 16.69 -0.69 1.52
N VAL A 327 15.40 -0.49 1.86
CA VAL A 327 15.02 0.42 2.97
C VAL A 327 15.26 -0.20 4.33
N LEU A 328 15.15 -1.52 4.42
CA LEU A 328 15.26 -2.24 5.70
C LEU A 328 16.72 -2.58 6.04
N VAL A 329 17.55 -2.83 5.03
CA VAL A 329 18.91 -3.31 5.22
C VAL A 329 19.84 -2.85 4.10
N ALA A 330 21.11 -2.59 4.45
CA ALA A 330 22.12 -2.18 3.51
C ALA A 330 22.76 -3.36 2.74
N ASP A 331 22.34 -4.60 2.97
CA ASP A 331 22.98 -5.81 2.44
C ASP A 331 23.14 -5.76 0.91
N THR A 332 22.08 -5.37 0.21
CA THR A 332 22.11 -5.21 -1.24
C THR A 332 23.09 -4.13 -1.69
N LEU A 333 23.19 -3.02 -0.92
CA LEU A 333 24.07 -1.91 -1.26
C LEU A 333 25.56 -2.24 -1.10
N THR A 334 25.91 -3.35 -0.46
CA THR A 334 27.32 -3.75 -0.27
C THR A 334 27.97 -4.36 -1.51
N PHE A 335 27.16 -4.72 -2.51
CA PHE A 335 27.67 -5.39 -3.70
C PHE A 335 27.03 -4.93 -5.03
N VAL A 336 26.19 -3.89 -5.02
CA VAL A 336 25.51 -3.41 -6.26
C VAL A 336 26.47 -2.88 -7.31
N ASP A 337 27.68 -2.51 -6.95
CA ASP A 337 28.77 -2.15 -7.85
C ASP A 337 29.40 -3.36 -8.58
N LEU A 338 29.12 -4.59 -8.11
CA LEU A 338 29.53 -5.83 -8.77
C LEU A 338 28.54 -6.33 -9.81
N VAL A 339 27.35 -5.73 -9.90
CA VAL A 339 26.30 -6.14 -10.83
C VAL A 339 26.20 -5.17 -12.01
N ASP A 340 25.68 -5.66 -13.14
CA ASP A 340 25.54 -4.86 -14.35
C ASP A 340 24.28 -3.99 -14.30
N LEU A 341 23.22 -4.49 -13.62
CA LEU A 341 21.95 -3.80 -13.47
C LEU A 341 21.28 -4.19 -12.15
N THR A 342 20.61 -3.22 -11.53
CA THR A 342 19.71 -3.47 -10.41
C THR A 342 18.26 -3.29 -10.86
N LEU A 343 17.48 -4.38 -10.78
CA LEU A 343 16.03 -4.35 -10.98
C LEU A 343 15.34 -4.00 -9.68
N TYR A 344 14.67 -2.86 -9.67
CA TYR A 344 13.95 -2.36 -8.50
C TYR A 344 12.46 -2.66 -8.62
N VAL A 345 11.99 -3.62 -7.87
CA VAL A 345 10.59 -4.07 -7.92
C VAL A 345 9.73 -3.17 -7.07
N VAL A 346 8.67 -2.64 -7.68
CA VAL A 346 7.66 -1.78 -7.09
C VAL A 346 6.31 -2.49 -7.23
N ARG A 347 5.54 -2.62 -6.17
CA ARG A 347 4.24 -3.31 -6.20
C ARG A 347 3.10 -2.32 -6.39
N SER A 348 2.31 -2.52 -7.44
CA SER A 348 1.15 -1.70 -7.78
C SER A 348 0.15 -1.64 -6.62
N GLY A 349 -0.34 -0.45 -6.29
CA GLY A 349 -1.30 -0.21 -5.20
C GLY A 349 -0.75 -0.41 -3.78
N VAL A 350 0.52 -0.80 -3.61
CA VAL A 350 1.16 -1.07 -2.31
C VAL A 350 2.30 -0.11 -2.04
N THR A 351 3.25 0.00 -2.96
CA THR A 351 4.44 0.85 -2.79
C THR A 351 4.07 2.33 -2.78
N LYS A 352 4.60 3.08 -1.82
CA LYS A 352 4.39 4.52 -1.69
C LYS A 352 5.36 5.30 -2.58
N ARG A 353 4.94 6.48 -3.02
CA ARG A 353 5.76 7.41 -3.83
C ARG A 353 7.07 7.79 -3.16
N ASP A 354 7.05 7.97 -1.84
CA ASP A 354 8.26 8.30 -1.04
C ASP A 354 9.35 7.23 -1.18
N LEU A 355 8.96 5.94 -1.34
CA LEU A 355 9.91 4.85 -1.50
C LEU A 355 10.58 4.86 -2.87
N VAL A 356 9.87 5.28 -3.92
CA VAL A 356 10.45 5.52 -5.25
C VAL A 356 11.36 6.74 -5.22
N THR A 357 10.98 7.79 -4.52
CA THR A 357 11.86 8.96 -4.30
C THR A 357 13.13 8.56 -3.54
N TYR A 358 13.02 7.64 -2.58
CA TYR A 358 14.19 7.09 -1.88
C TYR A 358 15.12 6.32 -2.83
N SER A 359 14.57 5.44 -3.68
CA SER A 359 15.40 4.70 -4.65
C SER A 359 16.09 5.63 -5.66
N LYS A 360 15.40 6.70 -6.09
CA LYS A 360 16.03 7.76 -6.88
C LYS A 360 17.22 8.38 -6.16
N LYS A 361 17.07 8.71 -4.88
CA LYS A 361 18.16 9.26 -4.08
C LYS A 361 19.36 8.30 -4.00
N LEU A 362 19.14 6.98 -3.96
CA LEU A 362 20.24 6.01 -3.99
C LEU A 362 21.02 6.07 -5.32
N VAL A 363 20.35 6.36 -6.43
CA VAL A 363 20.99 6.56 -7.74
C VAL A 363 21.74 7.89 -7.76
N ASP A 364 21.07 8.97 -7.34
CA ASP A 364 21.67 10.33 -7.30
C ASP A 364 22.90 10.38 -6.39
N ASP A 365 22.89 9.64 -5.29
CA ASP A 365 24.03 9.48 -4.36
C ASP A 365 25.13 8.53 -4.89
N GLY A 366 24.97 7.95 -6.09
CA GLY A 366 25.90 6.98 -6.67
C GLY A 366 25.94 5.62 -5.97
N LYS A 367 24.98 5.32 -5.09
CA LYS A 367 24.91 4.06 -4.33
C LYS A 367 24.39 2.89 -5.15
N ILE A 368 23.60 3.16 -6.19
CA ILE A 368 23.12 2.17 -7.17
C ILE A 368 23.38 2.75 -8.56
N PRO A 369 24.41 2.29 -9.26
CA PRO A 369 24.86 2.93 -10.50
C PRO A 369 23.89 2.71 -11.67
N HIS A 370 23.24 1.56 -11.75
CA HIS A 370 22.33 1.18 -12.85
C HIS A 370 21.04 0.65 -12.28
N LEU A 371 19.95 1.42 -12.37
CA LEU A 371 18.64 1.10 -11.82
C LEU A 371 17.59 1.02 -12.92
N GLY A 372 16.88 -0.11 -12.99
CA GLY A 372 15.68 -0.26 -13.80
C GLY A 372 14.49 -0.66 -12.94
N TYR A 373 13.33 -0.04 -13.15
CA TYR A 373 12.13 -0.35 -12.39
C TYR A 373 11.29 -1.45 -13.03
N VAL A 374 10.71 -2.29 -12.18
CA VAL A 374 9.71 -3.29 -12.58
C VAL A 374 8.47 -3.08 -11.71
N VAL A 375 7.33 -2.77 -12.33
CA VAL A 375 6.05 -2.66 -11.62
C VAL A 375 5.39 -4.02 -11.60
N ASN A 376 5.21 -4.57 -10.41
CA ASN A 376 4.62 -5.89 -10.19
C ASN A 376 3.17 -5.79 -9.70
N ASP A 377 2.38 -6.84 -9.89
CA ASP A 377 0.98 -6.95 -9.45
C ASP A 377 0.04 -5.88 -10.02
N ILE A 378 0.16 -5.58 -11.31
CA ILE A 378 -0.76 -4.62 -11.96
C ILE A 378 -2.11 -5.28 -12.21
N ASP A 379 -3.17 -4.68 -11.67
CA ASP A 379 -4.55 -5.08 -11.93
C ASP A 379 -5.09 -4.40 -13.19
N TYR A 380 -4.93 -5.04 -14.34
CA TYR A 380 -5.49 -4.53 -15.61
C TYR A 380 -7.03 -4.61 -15.65
N LYS A 381 -7.68 -5.41 -14.79
CA LYS A 381 -9.15 -5.54 -14.77
C LYS A 381 -9.81 -4.41 -13.97
N GLY A 382 -9.17 -3.94 -12.91
CA GLY A 382 -9.65 -2.82 -12.09
C GLY A 382 -9.46 -1.45 -12.76
N PHE A 383 -8.62 -1.36 -13.78
CA PHE A 383 -8.26 -0.13 -14.48
C PHE A 383 -9.15 0.20 -15.70
N TYR A 384 -10.26 -0.51 -15.93
CA TYR A 384 -11.19 -0.29 -17.04
C TYR A 384 -11.93 1.07 -17.02
N GLY A 385 -11.40 2.08 -16.30
CA GLY A 385 -11.99 3.43 -16.21
C GLY A 385 -11.19 4.55 -16.88
N TYR A 386 -9.92 4.37 -17.22
CA TYR A 386 -9.13 5.41 -17.91
C TYR A 386 -8.40 4.79 -19.10
N GLY A 387 -8.89 5.12 -20.29
CA GLY A 387 -8.34 4.67 -21.56
C GLY A 387 -6.88 5.08 -21.75
N TYR A 388 -5.97 4.13 -21.59
CA TYR A 388 -4.70 4.17 -22.27
C TYR A 388 -4.52 2.87 -23.04
N ASN A 389 -5.00 2.93 -24.28
CA ASN A 389 -4.74 1.96 -25.31
C ASN A 389 -3.36 2.29 -25.90
N TYR A 390 -2.28 1.99 -25.18
CA TYR A 390 -0.97 1.94 -25.82
C TYR A 390 -0.83 0.60 -26.51
N GLY A 391 -0.96 0.66 -27.82
CA GLY A 391 -0.92 -0.46 -28.74
C GLY A 391 0.40 -1.24 -28.68
N TYR A 392 0.34 -2.41 -28.06
CA TYR A 392 1.02 -3.60 -28.50
C TYR A 392 -0.04 -4.70 -28.67
N GLY A 393 -0.97 -4.40 -29.57
CA GLY A 393 -1.98 -5.35 -30.01
C GLY A 393 -1.66 -5.81 -31.41
N TYR A 394 -0.72 -6.73 -31.59
CA TYR A 394 -0.80 -7.63 -32.73
C TYR A 394 -1.98 -8.58 -32.46
N GLY A 395 -3.01 -8.41 -33.32
CA GLY A 395 -4.30 -9.03 -33.19
C GLY A 395 -4.26 -10.56 -33.04
N TYR A 396 -4.96 -11.01 -32.02
CA TYR A 396 -5.78 -12.20 -32.06
C TYR A 396 -7.04 -11.88 -31.25
N HIS A 397 -8.12 -11.54 -31.96
CA HIS A 397 -9.46 -11.57 -31.42
C HIS A 397 -9.83 -13.01 -31.09
N ALA A 398 -9.63 -13.45 -29.84
CA ALA A 398 -10.43 -14.54 -29.32
C ALA A 398 -11.83 -13.98 -29.06
N GLU A 399 -12.83 -14.49 -29.77
CA GLU A 399 -14.25 -14.19 -29.58
C GLU A 399 -14.67 -14.51 -28.13
N MET A 400 -14.60 -13.54 -27.25
CA MET A 400 -15.34 -13.59 -26.00
C MET A 400 -16.76 -13.17 -26.30
N GLY A 401 -17.68 -14.13 -26.23
CA GLY A 401 -19.10 -13.96 -26.45
C GLY A 401 -19.65 -12.74 -25.70
N ARG A 402 -20.20 -11.81 -26.45
CA ARG A 402 -20.97 -10.67 -25.97
C ARG A 402 -22.15 -11.20 -25.16
N LYS A 403 -22.05 -11.27 -23.85
CA LYS A 403 -23.24 -11.33 -22.98
C LYS A 403 -23.94 -9.99 -23.08
N LYS A 404 -25.14 -10.03 -23.66
CA LYS A 404 -26.01 -8.86 -23.85
C LYS A 404 -26.43 -8.30 -22.49
N TRP A 405 -26.28 -7.02 -22.31
CA TRP A 405 -26.55 -6.22 -21.10
C TRP A 405 -28.03 -6.15 -20.69
N PHE A 406 -28.93 -6.89 -21.35
CA PHE A 406 -30.39 -6.83 -21.19
C PHE A 406 -31.03 -8.04 -20.49
N GLU A 407 -30.30 -8.93 -19.81
CA GLU A 407 -30.89 -10.11 -19.14
C GLU A 407 -30.99 -10.00 -17.61
N PHE A 408 -30.96 -8.79 -17.04
CA PHE A 408 -31.14 -8.59 -15.58
C PHE A 408 -32.57 -8.15 -15.19
N TRP A 409 -33.55 -8.20 -16.13
CA TRP A 409 -34.95 -7.98 -15.83
C TRP A 409 -35.80 -9.08 -16.50
N LYS A 410 -35.81 -10.24 -15.88
CA LYS A 410 -36.90 -11.22 -15.92
C LYS A 410 -36.86 -12.06 -14.65
#